data_47f5a792f04788154d252ab6c7f68fb9
#
_entry.id   47f5a792f04788154d252ab6c7f68fb9
#
_cell.length_a   1.000
_cell.length_b   1.000
_cell.length_c   1.000
_cell.angle_alpha   90.00
_cell.angle_beta   90.00
_cell.angle_gamma   90.00
#
_symmetry.space_group_name_H-M   'P 1'
#
loop_
_entity.id
_entity.type
_entity.pdbx_description
1 polymer ?
#
loop_
_entity_poly.entity_id
_entity_poly.type
_entity_poly.pdbx_seq_one_letter_code
_entity_poly.pdbx_strand_id
1 'polypeptide(L)'
;MTARKPGESLTDVSRAVADEDSRIGRIAGHVRGMLTELGLDLADDNLRETDRRVAKMYLEMFHGLEEGAEPKVTTFPNDEHYSAMVMEKQIPFYSMCAHHLVPFYGHAHLAYIPNDH
;
A
#
# COMPACT_ATOMS: atom_id res chain seq x y z
N MET A 1 10.54 6.11 -7.97
CA MET A 1 11.33 7.32 -7.67
C MET A 1 10.51 8.17 -6.71
N THR A 2 10.72 8.04 -5.40
CA THR A 2 9.97 8.77 -4.37
C THR A 2 10.44 10.22 -4.33
N ALA A 3 9.53 11.15 -4.55
CA ALA A 3 9.82 12.58 -4.48
C ALA A 3 10.15 12.97 -3.03
N ARG A 4 11.23 13.70 -2.84
CA ARG A 4 11.71 14.22 -1.55
C ARG A 4 10.66 15.12 -0.89
N LYS A 5 10.33 14.84 0.38
CA LYS A 5 9.44 15.71 1.18
C LYS A 5 10.18 17.02 1.56
N PRO A 6 9.48 18.17 1.62
CA PRO A 6 10.07 19.42 2.08
C PRO A 6 10.60 19.29 3.53
N GLY A 7 11.89 19.55 3.74
CA GLY A 7 12.56 19.49 5.05
C GLY A 7 13.35 18.21 5.34
N GLU A 8 13.33 17.24 4.45
CA GLU A 8 14.05 15.96 4.60
C GLU A 8 15.52 16.12 4.15
N SER A 9 16.48 15.69 4.98
CA SER A 9 17.90 15.75 4.64
C SER A 9 18.31 14.63 3.68
N LEU A 10 19.41 14.79 2.95
CA LEU A 10 19.96 13.73 2.07
C LEU A 10 20.34 12.47 2.86
N THR A 11 20.75 12.64 4.12
CA THR A 11 21.07 11.53 5.03
C THR A 11 19.84 10.74 5.45
N ASP A 12 18.71 11.41 5.68
CA ASP A 12 17.45 10.77 6.03
C ASP A 12 16.89 9.96 4.85
N VAL A 13 16.95 10.53 3.64
CA VAL A 13 16.57 9.81 2.41
C VAL A 13 17.44 8.58 2.19
N SER A 14 18.75 8.70 2.33
CA SER A 14 19.67 7.56 2.14
C SER A 14 19.44 6.46 3.17
N ARG A 15 19.12 6.82 4.43
CA ARG A 15 18.82 5.87 5.49
C ARG A 15 17.50 5.14 5.25
N ALA A 16 16.45 5.86 4.80
CA ALA A 16 15.15 5.27 4.46
C ALA A 16 15.25 4.27 3.30
N VAL A 17 16.00 4.62 2.24
CA VAL A 17 16.25 3.71 1.10
C VAL A 17 17.02 2.46 1.53
N ALA A 18 18.05 2.60 2.38
CA ALA A 18 18.81 1.45 2.88
C ALA A 18 17.96 0.53 3.78
N ASP A 19 17.03 1.08 4.56
CA ASP A 19 16.11 0.30 5.38
C ASP A 19 15.06 -0.42 4.53
N GLU A 20 14.52 0.22 3.51
CA GLU A 20 13.61 -0.40 2.55
C GLU A 20 14.28 -1.56 1.80
N ASP A 21 15.49 -1.38 1.28
CA ASP A 21 16.27 -2.46 0.65
C ASP A 21 16.53 -3.63 1.62
N SER A 22 16.79 -3.33 2.88
CA SER A 22 16.94 -4.33 3.93
C SER A 22 15.64 -5.09 4.21
N ARG A 23 14.48 -4.41 4.26
CA ARG A 23 13.15 -5.04 4.41
C ARG A 23 12.85 -5.96 3.22
N ILE A 24 13.09 -5.47 2.00
CA ILE A 24 12.94 -6.27 0.76
C ILE A 24 13.78 -7.55 0.86
N GLY A 25 15.03 -7.44 1.28
CA GLY A 25 15.92 -8.60 1.43
C GLY A 25 15.43 -9.63 2.44
N ARG A 26 14.93 -9.19 3.59
CA ARG A 26 14.36 -10.09 4.62
C ARG A 26 13.10 -10.80 4.13
N ILE A 27 12.17 -10.07 3.56
CA ILE A 27 10.91 -10.64 3.02
C ILE A 27 11.23 -11.60 1.87
N ALA A 28 12.12 -11.23 0.96
CA ALA A 28 12.55 -12.09 -0.14
C ALA A 28 13.13 -13.42 0.35
N GLY A 29 13.91 -13.40 1.44
CA GLY A 29 14.41 -14.62 2.08
C GLY A 29 13.29 -15.56 2.54
N HIS A 30 12.23 -15.04 3.15
CA HIS A 30 11.06 -15.83 3.57
C HIS A 30 10.27 -16.36 2.36
N VAL A 31 10.08 -15.54 1.33
CA VAL A 31 9.43 -15.95 0.09
C VAL A 31 10.21 -17.07 -0.58
N ARG A 32 11.53 -16.95 -0.66
CA ARG A 32 12.41 -18.00 -1.20
C ARG A 32 12.24 -19.32 -0.45
N GLY A 33 12.22 -19.28 0.89
CA GLY A 33 11.95 -20.45 1.72
C GLY A 33 10.61 -21.09 1.37
N MET A 34 9.55 -20.29 1.27
CA MET A 34 8.21 -20.76 0.90
C MET A 34 8.22 -21.44 -0.48
N LEU A 35 8.83 -20.83 -1.50
CA LEU A 35 8.92 -21.39 -2.84
C LEU A 35 9.68 -22.72 -2.86
N THR A 36 10.74 -22.85 -2.05
CA THR A 36 11.50 -24.08 -1.90
C THR A 36 10.65 -25.19 -1.28
N GLU A 37 9.92 -24.91 -0.19
CA GLU A 37 9.03 -25.88 0.46
C GLU A 37 7.87 -26.34 -0.45
N LEU A 38 7.43 -25.48 -1.38
CA LEU A 38 6.46 -25.82 -2.42
C LEU A 38 7.08 -26.68 -3.55
N GLY A 39 8.36 -26.97 -3.52
CA GLY A 39 9.04 -27.79 -4.51
C GLY A 39 9.32 -27.08 -5.84
N LEU A 40 9.32 -25.75 -5.86
CA LEU A 40 9.61 -24.97 -7.06
C LEU A 40 11.12 -24.86 -7.29
N ASP A 41 11.53 -25.04 -8.55
CA ASP A 41 12.94 -24.91 -8.94
C ASP A 41 13.30 -23.41 -9.10
N LEU A 42 14.03 -22.88 -8.15
CA LEU A 42 14.47 -21.47 -8.18
C LEU A 42 15.55 -21.18 -9.24
N ALA A 43 16.10 -22.21 -9.90
CA ALA A 43 16.98 -22.04 -11.04
C ALA A 43 16.22 -21.81 -12.35
N ASP A 44 14.90 -22.05 -12.39
CA ASP A 44 14.05 -21.73 -13.53
C ASP A 44 14.07 -20.21 -13.79
N ASP A 45 14.32 -19.83 -15.03
CA ASP A 45 14.37 -18.43 -15.49
C ASP A 45 13.06 -17.67 -15.22
N ASN A 46 11.90 -18.33 -15.23
CA ASN A 46 10.61 -17.73 -14.91
C ASN A 46 10.48 -17.36 -13.43
N LEU A 47 11.21 -18.04 -12.54
CA LEU A 47 11.23 -17.81 -11.11
C LEU A 47 12.39 -16.94 -10.64
N ARG A 48 13.30 -16.57 -11.56
CA ARG A 48 14.42 -15.69 -11.25
C ARG A 48 13.91 -14.38 -10.64
N GLU A 49 14.44 -14.02 -9.47
CA GLU A 49 14.06 -12.83 -8.69
C GLU A 49 12.57 -12.74 -8.27
N THR A 50 11.81 -13.83 -8.37
CA THR A 50 10.41 -13.85 -7.93
C THR A 50 10.28 -13.52 -6.46
N ASP A 51 11.21 -13.97 -5.63
CA ASP A 51 11.30 -13.65 -4.21
C ASP A 51 11.37 -12.13 -3.97
N ARG A 52 12.19 -11.40 -4.70
CA ARG A 52 12.31 -9.94 -4.60
C ARG A 52 11.09 -9.21 -5.18
N ARG A 53 10.54 -9.71 -6.29
CA ARG A 53 9.31 -9.13 -6.86
C ARG A 53 8.13 -9.27 -5.92
N VAL A 54 7.97 -10.43 -5.30
CA VAL A 54 6.91 -10.67 -4.30
C VAL A 54 7.13 -9.80 -3.06
N ALA A 55 8.37 -9.66 -2.60
CA ALA A 55 8.69 -8.79 -1.45
C ALA A 55 8.29 -7.32 -1.72
N LYS A 56 8.62 -6.80 -2.89
CA LYS A 56 8.24 -5.44 -3.29
C LYS A 56 6.73 -5.27 -3.39
N MET A 57 6.05 -6.23 -4.02
CA MET A 57 4.59 -6.25 -4.13
C MET A 57 3.93 -6.17 -2.74
N TYR A 58 4.38 -6.96 -1.78
CA TYR A 58 3.81 -6.92 -0.43
C TYR A 58 4.09 -5.61 0.29
N LEU A 59 5.27 -5.02 0.17
CA LEU A 59 5.54 -3.71 0.76
C LEU A 59 4.62 -2.63 0.20
N GLU A 60 4.35 -2.66 -1.11
CA GLU A 60 3.40 -1.75 -1.74
C GLU A 60 1.96 -2.00 -1.28
N MET A 61 1.52 -3.25 -1.28
CA MET A 61 0.15 -3.63 -0.90
C MET A 61 -0.16 -3.37 0.57
N PHE A 62 0.84 -3.46 1.44
CA PHE A 62 0.72 -3.21 2.88
C PHE A 62 1.18 -1.81 3.31
N HIS A 63 1.45 -0.91 2.38
CA HIS A 63 1.87 0.46 2.69
C HIS A 63 0.92 1.17 3.67
N GLY A 64 -0.39 0.91 3.58
CA GLY A 64 -1.39 1.49 4.48
C GLY A 64 -1.23 1.12 5.98
N LEU A 65 -0.37 0.14 6.31
CA LEU A 65 -0.03 -0.20 7.69
C LEU A 65 1.16 0.59 8.24
N GLU A 66 1.82 1.40 7.43
CA GLU A 66 2.97 2.19 7.84
C GLU A 66 2.52 3.42 8.63
N GLU A 67 3.32 3.79 9.63
CA GLU A 67 3.05 4.99 10.43
C GLU A 67 3.02 6.24 9.53
N GLY A 68 1.96 7.03 9.64
CA GLY A 68 1.76 8.22 8.84
C GLY A 68 1.27 7.98 7.39
N ALA A 69 0.90 6.75 7.04
CA ALA A 69 0.28 6.42 5.76
C ALA A 69 -1.20 6.85 5.67
N GLU A 70 -1.80 7.24 6.79
CA GLU A 70 -3.19 7.70 6.81
C GLU A 70 -3.38 8.94 5.93
N PRO A 71 -4.41 8.96 5.08
CA PRO A 71 -4.71 10.12 4.27
C PRO A 71 -5.12 11.31 5.16
N LYS A 72 -4.62 12.50 4.82
CA LYS A 72 -5.04 13.72 5.50
C LYS A 72 -6.50 14.03 5.14
N VAL A 73 -7.39 13.89 6.11
CA VAL A 73 -8.78 14.31 5.97
C VAL A 73 -8.86 15.82 6.18
N THR A 74 -9.52 16.52 5.26
CA THR A 74 -9.83 17.94 5.37
C THR A 74 -11.34 18.14 5.33
N THR A 75 -11.84 19.05 6.14
CA THR A 75 -13.22 19.50 6.13
C THR A 75 -13.27 20.98 5.77
N PHE A 76 -14.38 21.43 5.27
CA PHE A 76 -14.69 22.84 4.99
C PHE A 76 -16.13 23.13 5.39
N PRO A 77 -16.45 24.40 5.72
CA PRO A 77 -17.79 24.76 6.17
C PRO A 77 -18.82 24.60 5.05
N ASN A 78 -20.05 24.28 5.41
CA ASN A 78 -21.20 24.18 4.51
C ASN A 78 -21.96 25.53 4.50
N ASP A 79 -21.31 26.58 4.02
CA ASP A 79 -21.85 27.96 4.04
C ASP A 79 -23.16 28.10 3.25
N GLU A 80 -23.36 27.27 2.21
CA GLU A 80 -24.57 27.26 1.40
C GLU A 80 -25.71 26.45 2.03
N HIS A 81 -25.51 25.90 3.23
CA HIS A 81 -26.49 25.05 3.94
C HIS A 81 -27.04 23.91 3.07
N TYR A 82 -26.17 23.29 2.25
CA TYR A 82 -26.56 22.20 1.40
C TYR A 82 -27.01 21.00 2.23
N SER A 83 -28.28 20.57 2.04
CA SER A 83 -28.90 19.50 2.84
C SER A 83 -29.32 18.28 2.01
N ALA A 84 -29.04 18.28 0.71
CA ALA A 84 -29.31 17.13 -0.14
C ALA A 84 -28.20 16.07 0.03
N MET A 85 -28.54 14.83 -0.29
CA MET A 85 -27.58 13.72 -0.27
C MET A 85 -26.50 13.93 -1.33
N VAL A 86 -25.25 13.89 -0.90
CA VAL A 86 -24.07 13.82 -1.77
C VAL A 86 -23.69 12.34 -1.93
N MET A 87 -23.45 11.91 -3.14
CA MET A 87 -23.09 10.53 -3.43
C MET A 87 -21.88 10.44 -4.34
N GLU A 88 -20.86 9.74 -3.88
CA GLU A 88 -19.72 9.32 -4.69
C GLU A 88 -19.85 7.85 -5.03
N LYS A 89 -19.77 7.50 -6.31
CA LYS A 89 -20.00 6.15 -6.81
C LYS A 89 -18.77 5.59 -7.49
N GLN A 90 -18.68 4.24 -7.46
CA GLN A 90 -17.64 3.50 -8.17
C GLN A 90 -16.22 3.90 -7.76
N ILE A 91 -16.02 4.19 -6.48
CA ILE A 91 -14.69 4.44 -5.91
C ILE A 91 -13.91 3.13 -5.97
N PRO A 92 -12.88 3.00 -6.83
CA PRO A 92 -12.14 1.76 -6.92
C PRO A 92 -11.30 1.56 -5.66
N PHE A 93 -11.24 0.34 -5.16
CA PHE A 93 -10.34 -0.03 -4.07
C PHE A 93 -9.74 -1.41 -4.31
N TYR A 94 -8.58 -1.63 -3.73
CA TYR A 94 -7.95 -2.93 -3.62
C TYR A 94 -7.36 -3.10 -2.22
N SER A 95 -7.27 -4.32 -1.75
CA SER A 95 -6.72 -4.65 -0.44
C SER A 95 -6.25 -6.09 -0.40
N MET A 96 -5.65 -6.49 0.72
CA MET A 96 -5.19 -7.84 0.96
C MET A 96 -6.08 -8.54 1.98
N CYS A 97 -6.52 -9.75 1.66
CA CYS A 97 -7.22 -10.59 2.61
C CYS A 97 -6.29 -10.95 3.77
N ALA A 98 -6.67 -10.62 5.01
CA ALA A 98 -5.87 -10.89 6.20
C ALA A 98 -5.66 -12.40 6.47
N HIS A 99 -6.60 -13.26 5.99
CA HIS A 99 -6.55 -14.69 6.27
C HIS A 99 -5.63 -15.46 5.31
N HIS A 100 -5.62 -15.10 4.03
CA HIS A 100 -4.92 -15.86 2.99
C HIS A 100 -3.83 -15.05 2.27
N LEU A 101 -3.68 -13.76 2.58
CA LEU A 101 -2.76 -12.84 1.90
C LEU A 101 -2.96 -12.82 0.37
N VAL A 102 -4.22 -12.97 -0.06
CA VAL A 102 -4.61 -12.87 -1.47
C VAL A 102 -5.23 -11.50 -1.72
N PRO A 103 -4.87 -10.80 -2.81
CA PRO A 103 -5.47 -9.52 -3.13
C PRO A 103 -6.95 -9.66 -3.49
N PHE A 104 -7.74 -8.69 -3.11
CA PHE A 104 -9.12 -8.50 -3.57
C PHE A 104 -9.35 -7.05 -3.97
N TYR A 105 -10.27 -6.82 -4.87
CA TYR A 105 -10.60 -5.49 -5.36
C TYR A 105 -12.10 -5.34 -5.60
N GLY A 106 -12.56 -4.12 -5.68
CA GLY A 106 -13.95 -3.82 -5.90
C GLY A 106 -14.22 -2.33 -6.06
N HIS A 107 -15.47 -1.97 -5.91
CA HIS A 107 -15.92 -0.57 -5.91
C HIS A 107 -16.75 -0.32 -4.66
N ALA A 108 -16.47 0.81 -4.03
CA ALA A 108 -17.27 1.34 -2.94
C ALA A 108 -18.22 2.44 -3.46
N HIS A 109 -19.31 2.63 -2.76
CA HIS A 109 -20.22 3.75 -2.95
C HIS A 109 -20.41 4.42 -1.59
N LEU A 110 -20.20 5.73 -1.55
CA LEU A 110 -20.34 6.53 -0.34
C LEU A 110 -21.47 7.53 -0.53
N ALA A 111 -22.36 7.63 0.44
CA ALA A 111 -23.38 8.67 0.45
C ALA A 111 -23.43 9.31 1.84
N TYR A 112 -23.58 10.62 1.88
CA TYR A 112 -23.75 11.37 3.12
C TYR A 112 -24.65 12.59 2.93
N ILE A 113 -25.23 13.06 4.00
CA ILE A 113 -25.94 14.35 4.04
C ILE A 113 -25.01 15.29 4.80
N PRO A 114 -24.58 16.41 4.17
CA PRO A 114 -23.73 17.38 4.83
C PRO A 114 -24.42 17.97 6.06
N ASN A 115 -23.66 18.25 7.10
CA ASN A 115 -24.05 19.10 8.23
C ASN A 115 -23.33 20.45 8.10
N ASP A 116 -23.13 21.16 9.22
CA ASP A 116 -22.49 22.48 9.20
C ASP A 116 -20.97 22.42 8.92
N HIS A 117 -20.35 21.22 8.99
CA HIS A 117 -18.95 20.96 8.70
C HIS A 117 -18.77 19.60 8.01
#